data_c824942c7acf3e8b061d19f75e9d191c
#
_entry.id   c824942c7acf3e8b061d19f75e9d191c
#
_cell.length_a   1.000
_cell.length_b   1.000
_cell.length_c   1.000
_cell.angle_alpha   90.00
_cell.angle_beta   90.00
_cell.angle_gamma   90.00
#
_symmetry.space_group_name_H-M   'P 1'
#
loop_
_entity.id
_entity.type
_entity.pdbx_description
1 polymer ?
#
loop_
_entity_poly.entity_id
_entity_poly.type
_entity_poly.pdbx_seq_one_letter_code
_entity_poly.pdbx_strand_id
1 'polypeptide(L)'
;MNSTTRWGRIAAAAGAVIVVAIGVLMYAGSRGADLGPVYPADGAALREPPHQVSLTFDEAVRPAQIHIGVSDGSGHLVPSGAPEVAGTAINKLVTIRADGDYVLAYHVVLDDGRTFTGTNRFRVSSTLAAPAPGDVAQPAAGDHDHFGSDPLSVVLTVVAAGSVIALLVMLIHRPQPRRS
;
A
#
# COMPACT_ATOMS: atom_id res chain seq x y z
N MET A 1 11.20 -31.75 45.57
CA MET A 1 10.31 -30.58 45.58
C MET A 1 10.79 -29.52 44.59
N ASN A 2 10.69 -29.66 43.25
CA ASN A 2 11.08 -28.59 42.31
C ASN A 2 10.31 -28.67 40.98
N SER A 3 9.15 -29.36 40.92
CA SER A 3 8.37 -29.46 39.68
C SER A 3 7.50 -28.21 39.40
N THR A 4 7.00 -27.56 40.46
CA THR A 4 6.12 -26.40 40.35
C THR A 4 6.79 -25.18 39.73
N THR A 5 8.09 -24.97 39.98
CA THR A 5 8.87 -23.85 39.46
C THR A 5 9.16 -23.98 37.97
N ARG A 6 9.26 -25.20 37.44
CA ARG A 6 9.50 -25.47 36.01
C ARG A 6 8.22 -25.21 35.17
N TRP A 7 7.07 -25.61 35.68
CA TRP A 7 5.78 -25.40 35.04
C TRP A 7 5.40 -23.91 34.98
N GLY A 8 5.65 -23.14 36.04
CA GLY A 8 5.43 -21.69 36.05
C GLY A 8 6.27 -20.94 35.01
N ARG A 9 7.51 -21.39 34.79
CA ARG A 9 8.42 -20.79 33.79
C ARG A 9 8.00 -21.10 32.33
N ILE A 10 7.54 -22.32 32.07
CA ILE A 10 7.03 -22.72 30.76
C ILE A 10 5.75 -21.96 30.46
N ALA A 11 4.86 -21.78 31.43
CA ALA A 11 3.63 -20.99 31.27
C ALA A 11 3.93 -19.51 31.00
N ALA A 12 4.90 -18.92 31.68
CA ALA A 12 5.31 -17.53 31.44
C ALA A 12 5.93 -17.33 30.04
N ALA A 13 6.76 -18.27 29.59
CA ALA A 13 7.34 -18.22 28.26
C ALA A 13 6.28 -18.38 27.16
N ALA A 14 5.34 -19.30 27.34
CA ALA A 14 4.22 -19.50 26.40
C ALA A 14 3.32 -18.25 26.36
N GLY A 15 3.04 -17.61 27.50
CA GLY A 15 2.27 -16.37 27.56
C GLY A 15 2.95 -15.23 26.81
N ALA A 16 4.27 -15.07 26.95
CA ALA A 16 5.02 -14.04 26.23
C ALA A 16 5.00 -14.26 24.71
N VAL A 17 5.12 -15.51 24.24
CA VAL A 17 5.03 -15.84 22.80
C VAL A 17 3.65 -15.53 22.25
N ILE A 18 2.58 -15.84 22.97
CA ILE A 18 1.20 -15.54 22.56
C ILE A 18 0.97 -14.03 22.45
N VAL A 19 1.43 -13.24 23.43
CA VAL A 19 1.30 -11.78 23.40
C VAL A 19 2.05 -11.17 22.20
N VAL A 20 3.27 -11.65 21.93
CA VAL A 20 4.04 -11.21 20.76
C VAL A 20 3.34 -11.61 19.46
N ALA A 21 2.82 -12.82 19.36
CA ALA A 21 2.08 -13.30 18.19
C ALA A 21 0.81 -12.49 17.93
N ILE A 22 0.05 -12.17 18.98
CA ILE A 22 -1.14 -11.30 18.90
C ILE A 22 -0.73 -9.88 18.47
N GLY A 23 0.34 -9.33 19.02
CA GLY A 23 0.87 -8.02 18.65
C GLY A 23 1.28 -7.95 17.19
N VAL A 24 1.95 -8.99 16.67
CA VAL A 24 2.33 -9.11 15.25
C VAL A 24 1.10 -9.23 14.34
N LEU A 25 0.12 -10.04 14.74
CA LEU A 25 -1.14 -10.19 13.99
C LEU A 25 -1.95 -8.89 13.95
N MET A 26 -2.01 -8.16 15.06
CA MET A 26 -2.68 -6.85 15.10
C MET A 26 -1.94 -5.81 14.26
N TYR A 27 -0.61 -5.79 14.29
CA TYR A 27 0.20 -4.88 13.48
C TYR A 27 0.10 -5.20 11.98
N ALA A 28 0.06 -6.48 11.61
CA ALA A 28 -0.14 -6.90 10.23
C ALA A 28 -1.55 -6.60 9.70
N GLY A 29 -2.56 -6.64 10.58
CA GLY A 29 -3.95 -6.30 10.24
C GLY A 29 -4.25 -4.79 10.19
N SER A 30 -3.33 -3.93 10.61
CA SER A 30 -3.52 -2.47 10.60
C SER A 30 -2.96 -1.78 9.35
N ARG A 31 -2.50 -2.53 8.35
CA ARG A 31 -2.17 -1.96 7.05
C ARG A 31 -3.48 -1.62 6.37
N GLY A 32 -3.74 -0.37 6.26
CA GLY A 32 -4.88 0.05 5.47
C GLY A 32 -4.49 0.20 4.00
N ALA A 33 -5.48 0.41 3.13
CA ALA A 33 -5.33 0.48 1.70
C ALA A 33 -4.29 1.52 1.25
N ASP A 34 -3.35 1.16 0.40
CA ASP A 34 -2.41 2.08 -0.23
C ASP A 34 -2.85 2.37 -1.67
N LEU A 35 -2.53 3.58 -2.15
CA LEU A 35 -2.84 3.98 -3.51
C LEU A 35 -1.85 3.31 -4.46
N GLY A 36 -2.38 2.48 -5.33
CA GLY A 36 -1.68 1.86 -6.43
C GLY A 36 -1.81 2.67 -7.74
N PRO A 37 -2.04 2.01 -8.87
CA PRO A 37 -2.11 2.67 -10.17
C PRO A 37 -3.23 3.69 -10.27
N VAL A 38 -2.90 4.84 -10.87
CA VAL A 38 -3.86 5.88 -11.27
C VAL A 38 -3.96 5.89 -12.78
N TYR A 39 -5.18 5.94 -13.32
CA TYR A 39 -5.42 6.03 -14.75
C TYR A 39 -6.14 7.34 -15.10
N PRO A 40 -5.64 8.07 -16.10
CA PRO A 40 -4.39 7.86 -16.84
C PRO A 40 -3.15 8.01 -15.96
N ALA A 41 -2.09 7.24 -16.28
CA ALA A 41 -0.82 7.35 -15.60
C ALA A 41 -0.15 8.70 -15.86
N ASP A 42 0.72 9.14 -14.97
CA ASP A 42 1.48 10.36 -15.19
C ASP A 42 2.40 10.21 -16.42
N GLY A 43 2.41 11.23 -17.27
CA GLY A 43 3.12 11.21 -18.55
C GLY A 43 2.47 10.36 -19.66
N ALA A 44 1.29 9.78 -19.43
CA ALA A 44 0.64 8.94 -20.43
C ALA A 44 0.29 9.71 -21.70
N ALA A 45 0.51 9.06 -22.87
CA ALA A 45 0.08 9.53 -24.17
C ALA A 45 -1.00 8.58 -24.71
N LEU A 46 -2.21 9.09 -24.83
CA LEU A 46 -3.40 8.34 -25.24
C LEU A 46 -3.80 8.71 -26.66
N ARG A 47 -4.17 7.72 -27.46
CA ARG A 47 -4.67 7.95 -28.82
C ARG A 47 -6.12 8.37 -28.83
N GLU A 48 -6.87 7.90 -27.85
CA GLU A 48 -8.28 8.16 -27.70
C GLU A 48 -8.53 8.80 -26.34
N PRO A 49 -9.48 9.76 -26.27
CA PRO A 49 -9.88 10.34 -25.00
C PRO A 49 -10.37 9.27 -24.03
N PRO A 50 -9.90 9.23 -22.78
CA PRO A 50 -10.44 8.32 -21.79
C PRO A 50 -11.86 8.73 -21.42
N HIS A 51 -12.75 7.75 -21.28
CA HIS A 51 -14.13 7.98 -20.82
C HIS A 51 -14.24 8.05 -19.31
N GLN A 52 -13.23 7.57 -18.61
CA GLN A 52 -13.15 7.61 -17.15
C GLN A 52 -11.71 7.78 -16.68
N VAL A 53 -11.58 8.30 -15.49
CA VAL A 53 -10.34 8.27 -14.71
C VAL A 53 -10.55 7.34 -13.51
N SER A 54 -9.49 6.68 -13.05
CA SER A 54 -9.58 5.76 -11.93
C SER A 54 -8.36 5.83 -11.00
N LEU A 55 -8.64 5.68 -9.72
CA LEU A 55 -7.65 5.46 -8.67
C LEU A 55 -7.84 4.03 -8.17
N THR A 56 -6.80 3.21 -8.20
CA THR A 56 -6.85 1.82 -7.74
C THR A 56 -6.03 1.68 -6.47
N PHE A 57 -6.59 1.01 -5.49
CA PHE A 57 -5.97 0.72 -4.21
C PHE A 57 -5.67 -0.78 -4.10
N ASP A 58 -4.76 -1.16 -3.23
CA ASP A 58 -4.42 -2.56 -2.95
C ASP A 58 -5.51 -3.29 -2.15
N GLU A 59 -6.33 -2.54 -1.39
CA GLU A 59 -7.46 -3.06 -0.62
C GLU A 59 -8.75 -2.28 -0.91
N ALA A 60 -9.89 -2.84 -0.52
CA ALA A 60 -11.17 -2.16 -0.63
C ALA A 60 -11.22 -0.89 0.23
N VAL A 61 -11.63 0.22 -0.38
CA VAL A 61 -11.62 1.53 0.27
C VAL A 61 -13.00 2.01 0.66
N ARG A 62 -13.05 2.79 1.74
CA ARG A 62 -14.22 3.55 2.18
C ARG A 62 -13.82 5.01 2.31
N PRO A 63 -14.01 5.82 1.27
CA PRO A 63 -13.67 7.22 1.33
C PRO A 63 -14.73 8.01 2.08
N ALA A 64 -14.27 8.85 3.03
CA ALA A 64 -15.08 9.88 3.68
C ALA A 64 -15.24 11.11 2.78
N GLN A 65 -14.22 11.38 1.93
CA GLN A 65 -14.25 12.51 1.01
C GLN A 65 -13.52 12.15 -0.29
N ILE A 66 -14.10 12.55 -1.42
CA ILE A 66 -13.51 12.34 -2.75
C ILE A 66 -13.62 13.65 -3.55
N HIS A 67 -12.46 14.17 -3.94
CA HIS A 67 -12.34 15.21 -4.94
C HIS A 67 -11.46 14.72 -6.07
N ILE A 68 -12.04 14.57 -7.25
CA ILE A 68 -11.30 14.19 -8.47
C ILE A 68 -11.76 15.16 -9.56
N GLY A 69 -10.81 15.77 -10.24
CA GLY A 69 -11.06 16.68 -11.34
C GLY A 69 -10.06 16.50 -12.46
N VAL A 70 -10.52 16.69 -13.69
CA VAL A 70 -9.65 16.77 -14.87
C VAL A 70 -9.78 18.16 -15.43
N SER A 71 -8.67 18.81 -15.75
CA SER A 71 -8.63 20.08 -16.45
C SER A 71 -7.84 19.96 -17.74
N ASP A 72 -8.18 20.79 -18.71
CA ASP A 72 -7.42 20.96 -19.95
C ASP A 72 -6.16 21.80 -19.73
N GLY A 73 -5.34 21.94 -20.76
CA GLY A 73 -4.11 22.74 -20.74
C GLY A 73 -4.30 24.24 -20.44
N SER A 74 -5.54 24.73 -20.52
CA SER A 74 -5.92 26.12 -20.17
C SER A 74 -6.40 26.21 -18.71
N GLY A 75 -6.52 25.09 -18.01
CA GLY A 75 -6.99 25.03 -16.63
C GLY A 75 -8.53 24.94 -16.48
N HIS A 76 -9.29 24.83 -17.58
CA HIS A 76 -10.72 24.64 -17.51
C HIS A 76 -11.07 23.22 -17.13
N LEU A 77 -12.01 23.07 -16.18
CA LEU A 77 -12.49 21.75 -15.78
C LEU A 77 -13.25 21.06 -16.91
N VAL A 78 -12.89 19.82 -17.14
CA VAL A 78 -13.59 18.92 -18.07
C VAL A 78 -14.90 18.47 -17.44
N PRO A 79 -16.02 18.43 -18.20
CA PRO A 79 -17.28 17.89 -17.72
C PRO A 79 -17.12 16.46 -17.21
N SER A 80 -17.64 16.18 -16.02
CA SER A 80 -17.46 14.88 -15.35
C SER A 80 -18.67 14.52 -14.50
N GLY A 81 -18.89 13.21 -14.32
CA GLY A 81 -19.90 12.65 -13.41
C GLY A 81 -19.51 12.72 -11.95
N ALA A 82 -20.32 12.15 -11.08
CA ALA A 82 -19.96 11.90 -9.70
C ALA A 82 -18.91 10.78 -9.63
N PRO A 83 -18.01 10.79 -8.62
CA PRO A 83 -17.13 9.67 -8.38
C PRO A 83 -17.93 8.46 -7.88
N GLU A 84 -17.52 7.25 -8.28
CA GLU A 84 -18.12 5.98 -7.90
C GLU A 84 -17.06 5.09 -7.28
N VAL A 85 -17.39 4.47 -6.14
CA VAL A 85 -16.51 3.54 -5.43
C VAL A 85 -16.92 2.11 -5.76
N ALA A 86 -15.99 1.34 -6.30
CA ALA A 86 -16.18 -0.06 -6.68
C ALA A 86 -15.08 -0.93 -6.10
N GLY A 87 -15.29 -1.42 -4.87
CA GLY A 87 -14.32 -2.26 -4.18
C GLY A 87 -12.99 -1.55 -3.92
N THR A 88 -11.96 -1.92 -4.67
CA THR A 88 -10.61 -1.34 -4.58
C THR A 88 -10.41 -0.13 -5.50
N ALA A 89 -11.42 0.29 -6.27
CA ALA A 89 -11.28 1.37 -7.24
C ALA A 89 -12.23 2.52 -6.96
N ILE A 90 -11.77 3.74 -7.21
CA ILE A 90 -12.58 4.94 -7.31
C ILE A 90 -12.56 5.39 -8.76
N ASN A 91 -13.72 5.38 -9.40
CA ASN A 91 -13.89 5.72 -10.80
C ASN A 91 -14.64 7.03 -10.95
N LYS A 92 -14.33 7.80 -12.00
CA LYS A 92 -15.08 8.99 -12.36
C LYS A 92 -15.18 9.12 -13.87
N LEU A 93 -16.40 9.21 -14.37
CA LEU A 93 -16.65 9.46 -15.78
C LEU A 93 -16.22 10.88 -16.14
N VAL A 94 -15.58 11.03 -17.29
CA VAL A 94 -15.12 12.31 -17.84
C VAL A 94 -15.49 12.42 -19.32
N THR A 95 -15.69 13.64 -19.81
CA THR A 95 -16.03 13.88 -21.22
C THR A 95 -14.95 14.75 -21.85
N ILE A 96 -13.89 14.11 -22.32
CA ILE A 96 -12.82 14.75 -23.07
C ILE A 96 -13.18 14.70 -24.56
N ARG A 97 -13.14 15.83 -25.26
CA ARG A 97 -13.60 15.93 -26.68
C ARG A 97 -12.53 16.37 -27.64
N ALA A 98 -11.40 16.78 -27.19
CA ALA A 98 -10.32 17.33 -28.02
C ALA A 98 -8.98 16.70 -27.70
N ASP A 99 -8.10 16.70 -28.70
CA ASP A 99 -6.69 16.44 -28.49
C ASP A 99 -6.09 17.56 -27.65
N GLY A 100 -5.11 17.24 -26.80
CA GLY A 100 -4.47 18.22 -25.95
C GLY A 100 -3.80 17.63 -24.71
N ASP A 101 -3.26 18.51 -23.89
CA ASP A 101 -2.68 18.17 -22.60
C ASP A 101 -3.74 18.32 -21.50
N TYR A 102 -3.77 17.38 -20.59
CA TYR A 102 -4.74 17.31 -19.48
C TYR A 102 -4.06 17.05 -18.16
N VAL A 103 -4.68 17.52 -17.10
CA VAL A 103 -4.23 17.29 -15.72
C VAL A 103 -5.37 16.64 -14.94
N LEU A 104 -5.14 15.43 -14.45
CA LEU A 104 -5.96 14.78 -13.44
C LEU A 104 -5.44 15.19 -12.07
N ALA A 105 -6.28 15.81 -11.25
CA ALA A 105 -5.99 16.12 -9.85
C ALA A 105 -6.94 15.34 -8.95
N TYR A 106 -6.40 14.82 -7.85
CA TYR A 106 -7.22 14.08 -6.89
C TYR A 106 -6.84 14.39 -5.45
N HIS A 107 -7.85 14.33 -4.60
CA HIS A 107 -7.75 14.40 -3.15
C HIS A 107 -8.80 13.48 -2.55
N VAL A 108 -8.36 12.41 -1.91
CA VAL A 108 -9.21 11.38 -1.31
C VAL A 108 -8.85 11.23 0.15
N VAL A 109 -9.85 11.30 1.03
CA VAL A 109 -9.72 11.03 2.45
C VAL A 109 -10.50 9.77 2.76
N LEU A 110 -9.85 8.77 3.37
CA LEU A 110 -10.50 7.53 3.79
C LEU A 110 -11.11 7.68 5.19
N ASP A 111 -12.00 6.75 5.55
CA ASP A 111 -12.67 6.71 6.87
C ASP A 111 -11.67 6.56 8.03
N ASP A 112 -10.51 5.96 7.78
CA ASP A 112 -9.42 5.81 8.76
C ASP A 112 -8.55 7.06 8.90
N GLY A 113 -8.87 8.15 8.18
CA GLY A 113 -8.19 9.43 8.20
C GLY A 113 -7.00 9.54 7.27
N ARG A 114 -6.63 8.50 6.53
CA ARG A 114 -5.57 8.58 5.53
C ARG A 114 -6.00 9.43 4.35
N THR A 115 -5.05 10.18 3.80
CA THR A 115 -5.29 11.13 2.73
C THR A 115 -4.34 10.86 1.57
N PHE A 116 -4.90 10.78 0.37
CA PHE A 116 -4.17 10.62 -0.87
C PHE A 116 -4.41 11.82 -1.76
N THR A 117 -3.34 12.51 -2.13
CA THR A 117 -3.40 13.69 -2.98
C THR A 117 -2.34 13.59 -4.05
N GLY A 118 -2.72 13.92 -5.28
CA GLY A 118 -1.76 13.90 -6.38
C GLY A 118 -2.30 14.53 -7.65
N THR A 119 -1.40 14.62 -8.63
CA THR A 119 -1.69 15.13 -9.96
C THR A 119 -0.98 14.28 -11.00
N ASN A 120 -1.70 13.85 -12.03
CA ASN A 120 -1.14 13.17 -13.20
C ASN A 120 -1.38 14.02 -14.44
N ARG A 121 -0.34 14.20 -15.24
CA ARG A 121 -0.43 14.85 -16.55
C ARG A 121 -0.51 13.78 -17.62
N PHE A 122 -1.41 13.95 -18.57
CA PHE A 122 -1.50 13.06 -19.73
C PHE A 122 -1.86 13.85 -20.97
N ARG A 123 -1.53 13.27 -22.12
CA ARG A 123 -1.84 13.86 -23.43
C ARG A 123 -2.79 12.96 -24.18
N VAL A 124 -3.77 13.58 -24.83
CA VAL A 124 -4.61 12.93 -25.83
C VAL A 124 -4.19 13.43 -27.20
N SER A 125 -3.89 12.53 -28.15
CA SER A 125 -3.54 12.90 -29.51
C SER A 125 -3.89 11.78 -30.48
N SER A 126 -4.85 12.04 -31.35
CA SER A 126 -5.29 11.12 -32.40
C SER A 126 -4.18 10.82 -33.45
N THR A 127 -3.14 11.67 -33.50
CA THR A 127 -2.02 11.53 -34.42
C THR A 127 -0.85 10.73 -33.90
N LEU A 128 -0.91 10.22 -32.66
CA LEU A 128 0.13 9.34 -32.12
C LEU A 128 0.31 8.12 -33.05
N ALA A 129 1.56 7.85 -33.48
CA ALA A 129 1.86 6.66 -34.25
C ALA A 129 1.41 5.40 -33.50
N ALA A 130 0.85 4.40 -34.19
CA ALA A 130 0.59 3.10 -33.57
C ALA A 130 1.91 2.54 -33.04
N PRO A 131 1.96 1.97 -31.81
CA PRO A 131 3.10 1.17 -31.42
C PRO A 131 3.34 0.12 -32.51
N ALA A 132 4.58 0.00 -32.97
CA ALA A 132 4.91 -1.04 -33.91
C ALA A 132 4.56 -2.41 -33.33
N PRO A 133 4.03 -3.36 -34.12
CA PRO A 133 3.76 -4.69 -33.63
C PRO A 133 5.09 -5.32 -33.18
N GLY A 134 5.31 -5.42 -31.86
CA GLY A 134 6.56 -5.89 -31.29
C GLY A 134 7.07 -5.05 -30.10
N ASP A 135 6.71 -3.77 -29.99
CA ASP A 135 6.95 -2.96 -28.79
C ASP A 135 5.85 -3.21 -27.75
N VAL A 136 5.90 -4.37 -27.13
CA VAL A 136 5.36 -4.51 -25.78
C VAL A 136 6.24 -3.62 -24.93
N ALA A 137 5.73 -2.44 -24.55
CA ALA A 137 6.36 -1.59 -23.56
C ALA A 137 6.62 -2.48 -22.34
N GLN A 138 7.86 -2.92 -22.23
CA GLN A 138 8.35 -3.56 -21.02
C GLN A 138 8.15 -2.50 -19.95
N PRO A 139 7.41 -2.78 -18.87
CA PRO A 139 7.29 -1.81 -17.78
C PRO A 139 8.72 -1.41 -17.45
N ALA A 140 9.05 -0.12 -17.58
CA ALA A 140 10.31 0.38 -17.10
C ALA A 140 10.37 -0.10 -15.65
N ALA A 141 11.31 -0.99 -15.37
CA ALA A 141 11.67 -1.34 -14.02
C ALA A 141 12.17 -0.04 -13.39
N GLY A 142 11.22 0.73 -12.87
CA GLY A 142 11.51 1.82 -11.99
C GLY A 142 12.16 1.17 -10.78
N ASP A 143 13.46 1.41 -10.65
CA ASP A 143 14.23 1.12 -9.46
C ASP A 143 13.65 2.02 -8.35
N HIS A 144 12.49 1.62 -7.87
CA HIS A 144 11.92 2.18 -6.66
C HIS A 144 12.57 1.41 -5.52
N ASP A 145 13.67 1.96 -5.01
CA ASP A 145 14.18 1.64 -3.68
C ASP A 145 13.04 1.86 -2.67
N HIS A 146 12.13 0.90 -2.64
CA HIS A 146 11.22 0.73 -1.53
C HIS A 146 12.04 0.19 -0.36
N PHE A 147 12.58 1.12 0.44
CA PHE A 147 12.83 0.87 1.84
C PHE A 147 11.47 0.64 2.55
N GLY A 148 10.61 -0.11 1.90
CA GLY A 148 9.48 -0.76 2.52
C GLY A 148 10.03 -1.98 3.22
N SER A 149 10.09 -1.94 4.55
CA SER A 149 10.39 -3.10 5.35
C SER A 149 9.47 -4.24 4.92
N ASP A 150 10.02 -5.17 4.15
CA ASP A 150 9.34 -6.40 3.73
C ASP A 150 8.71 -7.05 4.97
N PRO A 151 7.39 -7.29 4.99
CA PRO A 151 6.71 -7.84 6.17
C PRO A 151 7.36 -9.12 6.69
N LEU A 152 7.97 -9.90 5.80
CA LEU A 152 8.75 -11.08 6.15
C LEU A 152 10.01 -10.71 6.94
N SER A 153 10.72 -9.64 6.56
CA SER A 153 11.93 -9.22 7.25
C SER A 153 11.64 -8.67 8.65
N VAL A 154 10.53 -7.94 8.82
CA VAL A 154 10.09 -7.44 10.13
C VAL A 154 9.68 -8.60 11.03
N VAL A 155 8.90 -9.56 10.54
CA VAL A 155 8.51 -10.76 11.29
C VAL A 155 9.76 -11.58 11.66
N LEU A 156 10.69 -11.77 10.72
CA LEU A 156 11.93 -12.51 10.98
C LEU A 156 12.79 -11.82 12.05
N THR A 157 12.87 -10.48 12.01
CA THR A 157 13.64 -9.68 12.99
C THR A 157 13.02 -9.76 14.37
N VAL A 158 11.69 -9.69 14.49
CA VAL A 158 10.98 -9.80 15.77
C VAL A 158 11.11 -11.20 16.35
N VAL A 159 10.99 -12.24 15.53
CA VAL A 159 11.18 -13.64 15.95
C VAL A 159 12.64 -13.89 16.38
N ALA A 160 13.60 -13.36 15.65
CA ALA A 160 15.01 -13.48 16.00
C ALA A 160 15.34 -12.76 17.30
N ALA A 161 14.87 -11.53 17.49
CA ALA A 161 15.03 -10.77 18.73
C ALA A 161 14.38 -11.47 19.94
N GLY A 162 13.16 -11.98 19.77
CA GLY A 162 12.45 -12.75 20.79
C GLY A 162 13.20 -14.03 21.18
N SER A 163 13.79 -14.73 20.20
CA SER A 163 14.58 -15.93 20.43
C SER A 163 15.88 -15.64 21.18
N VAL A 164 16.56 -14.54 20.85
CA VAL A 164 17.79 -14.10 21.55
C VAL A 164 17.49 -13.73 22.99
N ILE A 165 16.39 -13.00 23.24
CA ILE A 165 15.97 -12.62 24.61
C ILE A 165 15.64 -13.87 25.44
N ALA A 166 14.90 -14.84 24.87
CA ALA A 166 14.59 -16.11 25.53
C ALA A 166 15.85 -16.89 25.88
N LEU A 167 16.83 -16.94 24.99
CA LEU A 167 18.11 -17.61 25.17
C LEU A 167 18.97 -16.93 26.24
N LEU A 168 19.00 -15.60 26.28
CA LEU A 168 19.67 -14.79 27.30
C LEU A 168 19.05 -15.03 28.68
N VAL A 169 17.73 -15.02 28.81
CA VAL A 169 17.02 -15.32 30.04
C VAL A 169 17.34 -16.74 30.52
N MET A 170 17.40 -17.71 29.61
CA MET A 170 17.76 -19.09 29.93
C MET A 170 19.21 -19.22 30.38
N LEU A 171 20.13 -18.44 29.79
CA LEU A 171 21.56 -18.44 30.12
C LEU A 171 21.85 -17.81 31.50
N ILE A 172 21.20 -16.67 31.81
CA ILE A 172 21.33 -15.95 33.09
C ILE A 172 20.77 -16.80 34.24
N HIS A 173 19.76 -17.63 33.96
CA HIS A 173 19.09 -18.46 34.97
C HIS A 173 19.61 -19.91 35.00
N ARG A 174 20.79 -20.20 34.44
CA ARG A 174 21.44 -21.52 34.62
C ARG A 174 21.68 -21.75 36.11
N PRO A 175 21.15 -22.80 36.71
CA PRO A 175 21.51 -23.16 38.08
C PRO A 175 23.00 -23.54 38.11
N GLN A 176 23.75 -22.84 38.93
CA GLN A 176 25.16 -23.24 39.15
C GLN A 176 25.20 -24.62 39.77
N PRO A 177 26.03 -25.54 39.26
CA PRO A 177 26.22 -26.82 39.90
C PRO A 177 26.89 -26.59 41.27
N ARG A 178 26.21 -27.05 42.33
CA ARG A 178 26.81 -27.09 43.68
C ARG A 178 28.03 -27.98 43.62
N ARG A 179 29.18 -27.37 43.81
CA ARG A 179 30.42 -28.15 44.11
C ARG A 179 30.24 -28.69 45.53
N SER A 180 30.18 -30.02 45.65
CA SER A 180 30.35 -30.80 46.88
C SER A 180 31.81 -30.92 47.21
#